data_61d0c04dfa120a49abbd642ef99c01f9
#
_entry.id   61d0c04dfa120a49abbd642ef99c01f9
#
_cell.length_a   1.000
_cell.length_b   1.000
_cell.length_c   1.000
_cell.angle_alpha   90.00
_cell.angle_beta   90.00
_cell.angle_gamma   90.00
#
_symmetry.space_group_name_H-M   'P 1'
#
loop_
_entity.id
_entity.type
_entity.pdbx_description
1 polymer ?
#
loop_
_entity_poly.entity_id
_entity_poly.type
_entity_poly.pdbx_seq_one_letter_code
_entity_poly.pdbx_strand_id
1 'polypeptide(L)'
;MSSKKAKQTSASKAAKPTWSLTIGNGGENHTGMEFLGNLRKKGQGWDLDRLLYAKDVLENIFDKKVELFNLNELCLEGVNIPEGQRPKDAYLMVVRGFLTDRVHKNMIKELGSYEWDRKYWDTRRQKVLNKLARANVCYGKVGRKANYADGKGTIIGFDKSPLVGNLLKVVEILMRDKDLIVEGNQYDDASKNGIGPHGDTERVCVACLRVGESMPMKFGMFWNC
;
A
#
# COMPACT_ATOMS: atom_id res chain seq x y z
N MET A 1 -7.95 -52.23 -29.06
CA MET A 1 -8.82 -51.04 -28.86
C MET A 1 -8.15 -50.10 -27.88
N SER A 2 -7.50 -49.04 -28.35
CA SER A 2 -6.73 -48.11 -27.54
C SER A 2 -7.59 -46.87 -27.26
N SER A 3 -7.98 -46.68 -26.01
CA SER A 3 -8.79 -45.55 -25.52
C SER A 3 -7.87 -44.32 -25.38
N LYS A 4 -7.97 -43.35 -26.28
CA LYS A 4 -7.35 -42.02 -26.15
C LYS A 4 -8.13 -41.24 -25.07
N LYS A 5 -7.52 -41.06 -23.87
CA LYS A 5 -7.98 -40.10 -22.88
C LYS A 5 -7.74 -38.67 -23.43
N ALA A 6 -8.81 -37.95 -23.69
CA ALA A 6 -8.80 -36.55 -24.00
C ALA A 6 -8.29 -35.76 -22.76
N LYS A 7 -7.17 -35.06 -22.90
CA LYS A 7 -6.72 -34.06 -21.93
C LYS A 7 -7.68 -32.87 -21.99
N GLN A 8 -8.54 -32.73 -20.99
CA GLN A 8 -9.23 -31.47 -20.75
C GLN A 8 -8.19 -30.41 -20.36
N THR A 9 -7.91 -29.51 -21.29
CA THR A 9 -7.18 -28.27 -20.99
C THR A 9 -8.11 -27.34 -20.21
N SER A 10 -7.92 -27.24 -18.90
CA SER A 10 -8.56 -26.21 -18.10
C SER A 10 -8.05 -24.86 -18.61
N ALA A 11 -8.94 -24.06 -19.17
CA ALA A 11 -8.64 -22.68 -19.51
C ALA A 11 -8.18 -21.97 -18.21
N SER A 12 -6.93 -21.54 -18.15
CA SER A 12 -6.40 -20.78 -17.02
C SER A 12 -7.19 -19.47 -16.95
N LYS A 13 -7.87 -19.27 -15.82
CA LYS A 13 -8.57 -18.01 -15.52
C LYS A 13 -7.55 -16.88 -15.68
N ALA A 14 -7.80 -15.91 -16.54
CA ALA A 14 -6.88 -14.79 -16.76
C ALA A 14 -6.55 -14.13 -15.42
N ALA A 15 -5.27 -13.96 -15.16
CA ALA A 15 -4.79 -13.29 -13.97
C ALA A 15 -5.37 -11.87 -13.89
N LYS A 16 -5.91 -11.49 -12.74
CA LYS A 16 -6.48 -10.16 -12.52
C LYS A 16 -5.53 -9.36 -11.65
N PRO A 17 -5.12 -8.18 -12.08
CA PRO A 17 -4.22 -7.35 -11.31
C PRO A 17 -4.89 -6.73 -10.10
N THR A 18 -4.08 -6.44 -9.10
CA THR A 18 -4.43 -5.67 -7.90
C THR A 18 -3.46 -4.51 -7.77
N TRP A 19 -3.97 -3.36 -7.39
CA TRP A 19 -3.17 -2.19 -7.05
C TRP A 19 -3.34 -1.81 -5.59
N SER A 20 -2.24 -1.43 -4.96
CA SER A 20 -2.19 -0.90 -3.61
C SER A 20 -1.58 0.50 -3.67
N LEU A 21 -2.34 1.50 -3.24
CA LEU A 21 -1.87 2.88 -3.12
C LEU A 21 -1.57 3.13 -1.65
N THR A 22 -0.31 3.25 -1.31
CA THR A 22 0.17 3.52 0.06
C THR A 22 0.46 5.00 0.19
N ILE A 23 -0.21 5.66 1.13
CA ILE A 23 -0.10 7.10 1.39
C ILE A 23 0.49 7.28 2.76
N GLY A 24 1.56 8.06 2.86
CA GLY A 24 2.26 8.29 4.12
C GLY A 24 3.21 9.48 4.05
N ASN A 25 3.96 9.70 5.12
CA ASN A 25 4.93 10.80 5.18
C ASN A 25 6.15 10.61 4.27
N GLY A 26 6.36 9.41 3.75
CA GLY A 26 7.44 9.10 2.83
C GLY A 26 7.12 7.91 1.96
N GLY A 27 7.92 7.73 0.91
CA GLY A 27 7.86 6.60 0.00
C GLY A 27 9.12 6.50 -0.84
N GLU A 28 9.39 5.33 -1.34
CA GLU A 28 10.49 5.07 -2.27
C GLU A 28 10.05 4.09 -3.35
N ASN A 29 10.60 4.24 -4.53
CA ASN A 29 10.28 3.33 -5.63
C ASN A 29 10.79 1.91 -5.37
N HIS A 30 11.89 1.78 -4.63
CA HIS A 30 12.45 0.52 -4.13
C HIS A 30 13.46 0.83 -3.03
N THR A 31 13.64 -0.09 -2.08
CA THR A 31 14.61 0.03 -1.00
C THR A 31 16.00 0.41 -1.51
N GLY A 32 16.53 1.51 -0.99
CA GLY A 32 17.84 2.05 -1.37
C GLY A 32 17.83 2.94 -2.61
N MET A 33 16.67 3.21 -3.20
CA MET A 33 16.49 4.24 -4.22
C MET A 33 16.14 5.59 -3.55
N GLU A 34 15.82 6.60 -4.35
CA GLU A 34 15.48 7.94 -3.88
C GLU A 34 14.28 7.90 -2.92
N PHE A 35 14.48 8.47 -1.74
CA PHE A 35 13.39 8.74 -0.79
C PHE A 35 12.62 9.99 -1.22
N LEU A 36 11.30 9.90 -1.19
CA LEU A 36 10.39 11.00 -1.46
C LEU A 36 9.60 11.34 -0.19
N GLY A 37 9.41 12.63 0.08
CA GLY A 37 8.60 13.10 1.22
C GLY A 37 9.44 13.56 2.40
N ASN A 38 8.86 13.46 3.59
CA ASN A 38 9.43 14.00 4.83
C ASN A 38 9.80 12.88 5.80
N LEU A 39 11.05 12.82 6.22
CA LEU A 39 11.46 11.93 7.30
C LEU A 39 10.80 12.36 8.60
N ARG A 40 10.15 11.42 9.28
CA ARG A 40 9.57 11.60 10.61
C ARG A 40 10.20 10.62 11.59
N LYS A 41 10.35 11.05 12.83
CA LYS A 41 10.86 10.20 13.91
C LYS A 41 9.80 9.17 14.33
N LYS A 42 10.24 8.02 14.84
CA LYS A 42 9.36 7.04 15.48
C LYS A 42 8.53 7.74 16.58
N GLY A 43 7.23 7.52 16.58
CA GLY A 43 6.27 8.19 17.47
C GLY A 43 5.66 9.48 16.93
N GLN A 44 6.06 9.94 15.73
CA GLN A 44 5.43 11.06 15.03
C GLN A 44 4.42 10.59 13.95
N GLY A 45 3.92 9.36 14.09
CA GLY A 45 2.85 8.81 13.28
C GLY A 45 1.47 9.37 13.65
N TRP A 46 0.47 8.87 12.99
CA TRP A 46 -0.92 9.17 13.37
C TRP A 46 -1.26 8.44 14.68
N ASP A 47 -1.81 9.18 15.61
CA ASP A 47 -2.26 8.70 16.91
C ASP A 47 -3.73 8.24 16.87
N LEU A 48 -4.20 7.69 17.99
CA LEU A 48 -5.57 7.21 18.12
C LEU A 48 -6.58 8.35 17.95
N ASP A 49 -6.29 9.55 18.45
CA ASP A 49 -7.22 10.68 18.36
C ASP A 49 -7.50 11.08 16.91
N ARG A 50 -6.48 11.04 16.04
CA ARG A 50 -6.65 11.26 14.60
C ARG A 50 -7.47 10.17 13.93
N LEU A 51 -7.25 8.91 14.33
CA LEU A 51 -8.04 7.79 13.82
C LEU A 51 -9.51 7.89 14.27
N LEU A 52 -9.77 8.25 15.52
CA LEU A 52 -11.12 8.47 16.04
C LEU A 52 -11.82 9.63 15.34
N TYR A 53 -11.12 10.74 15.11
CA TYR A 53 -11.66 11.85 14.31
C TYR A 53 -12.01 11.41 12.89
N ALA A 54 -11.09 10.72 12.20
CA ALA A 54 -11.33 10.26 10.84
C ALA A 54 -12.49 9.25 10.80
N LYS A 55 -12.60 8.37 11.80
CA LYS A 55 -13.72 7.43 11.95
C LYS A 55 -15.04 8.18 12.10
N ASP A 56 -15.13 9.17 12.99
CA ASP A 56 -16.32 9.97 13.20
C ASP A 56 -16.79 10.67 11.92
N VAL A 57 -15.86 11.32 11.20
CA VAL A 57 -16.15 11.96 9.91
C VAL A 57 -16.65 10.96 8.87
N LEU A 58 -16.00 9.80 8.78
CA LEU A 58 -16.36 8.78 7.79
C LEU A 58 -17.72 8.15 8.08
N GLU A 59 -18.06 7.89 9.34
CA GLU A 59 -19.34 7.30 9.73
C GLU A 59 -20.48 8.32 9.66
N ASN A 60 -20.32 9.51 10.26
CA ASN A 60 -21.41 10.44 10.43
C ASN A 60 -21.64 11.40 9.25
N ILE A 61 -20.60 11.66 8.44
CA ILE A 61 -20.73 12.58 7.29
C ILE A 61 -20.80 11.78 5.98
N PHE A 62 -20.03 10.71 5.84
CA PHE A 62 -19.93 9.95 4.58
C PHE A 62 -20.66 8.61 4.61
N ASP A 63 -21.33 8.26 5.70
CA ASP A 63 -22.09 7.01 5.87
C ASP A 63 -21.23 5.77 5.50
N LYS A 64 -20.00 5.72 6.03
CA LYS A 64 -19.07 4.60 5.79
C LYS A 64 -19.04 3.66 6.99
N LYS A 65 -18.96 2.37 6.71
CA LYS A 65 -18.68 1.37 7.76
C LYS A 65 -17.20 1.42 8.10
N VAL A 66 -16.87 1.77 9.34
CA VAL A 66 -15.49 1.87 9.84
C VAL A 66 -15.29 0.93 11.02
N GLU A 67 -14.25 0.11 10.92
CA GLU A 67 -13.80 -0.80 11.98
C GLU A 67 -12.47 -0.29 12.52
N LEU A 68 -12.32 -0.18 13.84
CA LEU A 68 -11.09 0.22 14.49
C LEU A 68 -10.64 -0.91 15.42
N PHE A 69 -9.46 -1.42 15.23
CA PHE A 69 -8.87 -2.53 15.96
C PHE A 69 -7.67 -2.07 16.78
N ASN A 70 -7.60 -2.49 18.04
CA ASN A 70 -6.35 -2.48 18.80
C ASN A 70 -5.61 -3.78 18.48
N LEU A 71 -4.52 -3.66 17.72
CA LEU A 71 -3.74 -4.83 17.28
C LEU A 71 -3.05 -5.55 18.45
N ASN A 72 -2.72 -4.81 19.52
CA ASN A 72 -2.11 -5.42 20.70
C ASN A 72 -3.11 -6.34 21.41
N GLU A 73 -4.35 -5.93 21.55
CA GLU A 73 -5.39 -6.78 22.15
C GLU A 73 -5.59 -8.06 21.33
N LEU A 74 -5.69 -7.94 20.01
CA LEU A 74 -5.89 -9.08 19.12
C LEU A 74 -4.68 -10.02 19.05
N CYS A 75 -3.46 -9.48 19.00
CA CYS A 75 -2.26 -10.28 18.81
C CYS A 75 -1.67 -10.84 20.12
N LEU A 76 -2.02 -10.23 21.26
CA LEU A 76 -1.48 -10.61 22.58
C LEU A 76 -2.50 -11.30 23.47
N GLU A 77 -3.67 -11.64 22.95
CA GLU A 77 -4.67 -12.42 23.68
C GLU A 77 -4.07 -13.74 24.16
N GLY A 78 -4.14 -13.98 25.47
CA GLY A 78 -3.57 -15.18 26.11
C GLY A 78 -2.04 -15.21 26.25
N VAL A 79 -1.34 -14.16 25.82
CA VAL A 79 0.13 -14.06 25.96
C VAL A 79 0.48 -13.38 27.27
N ASN A 80 1.22 -14.06 28.12
CA ASN A 80 1.75 -13.47 29.37
C ASN A 80 2.98 -12.61 29.05
N ILE A 81 2.83 -11.29 29.19
CA ILE A 81 3.93 -10.33 28.94
C ILE A 81 4.37 -9.78 30.29
N PRO A 82 5.67 -9.84 30.62
CA PRO A 82 6.18 -9.25 31.83
C PRO A 82 5.86 -7.76 31.96
N GLU A 83 5.67 -7.31 33.19
CA GLU A 83 5.40 -5.89 33.47
C GLU A 83 6.50 -5.00 32.89
N GLY A 84 6.12 -3.88 32.28
CA GLY A 84 7.04 -2.94 31.63
C GLY A 84 7.53 -3.37 30.23
N GLN A 85 7.21 -4.58 29.77
CA GLN A 85 7.61 -5.06 28.43
C GLN A 85 6.45 -4.97 27.41
N ARG A 86 5.25 -4.58 27.84
CA ARG A 86 4.11 -4.43 26.93
C ARG A 86 4.42 -3.34 25.88
N PRO A 87 4.34 -3.63 24.57
CA PRO A 87 4.54 -2.63 23.56
C PRO A 87 3.44 -1.55 23.61
N LYS A 88 3.75 -0.37 23.10
CA LYS A 88 2.72 0.67 22.91
C LYS A 88 1.63 0.14 22.00
N ASP A 89 0.40 0.55 22.28
CA ASP A 89 -0.75 0.14 21.48
C ASP A 89 -0.59 0.56 20.02
N ALA A 90 -0.97 -0.35 19.14
CA ALA A 90 -1.00 -0.16 17.71
C ALA A 90 -2.43 -0.34 17.20
N TYR A 91 -2.89 0.59 16.38
CA TYR A 91 -4.27 0.61 15.90
C TYR A 91 -4.34 0.42 14.39
N LEU A 92 -5.38 -0.27 13.95
CA LEU A 92 -5.73 -0.43 12.55
C LEU A 92 -7.17 0.04 12.33
N MET A 93 -7.34 1.05 11.49
CA MET A 93 -8.66 1.48 11.02
C MET A 93 -8.93 0.88 9.63
N VAL A 94 -10.06 0.21 9.46
CA VAL A 94 -10.50 -0.39 8.21
C VAL A 94 -11.79 0.26 7.75
N VAL A 95 -11.79 0.83 6.55
CA VAL A 95 -12.96 1.48 5.93
C VAL A 95 -13.45 0.62 4.78
N ARG A 96 -14.62 0.01 4.92
CA ARG A 96 -15.23 -0.83 3.89
C ARG A 96 -16.01 0.05 2.90
N GLY A 97 -15.90 -0.27 1.61
CA GLY A 97 -16.63 0.47 0.58
C GLY A 97 -16.25 1.96 0.52
N PHE A 98 -14.98 2.30 0.77
CA PHE A 98 -14.51 3.68 0.76
C PHE A 98 -14.83 4.39 -0.57
N LEU A 99 -14.55 3.73 -1.70
CA LEU A 99 -14.90 4.23 -3.03
C LEU A 99 -16.29 3.75 -3.45
N THR A 100 -17.03 4.58 -4.17
CA THR A 100 -18.21 4.12 -4.91
C THR A 100 -17.79 3.23 -6.08
N ASP A 101 -18.68 2.35 -6.55
CA ASP A 101 -18.40 1.43 -7.67
C ASP A 101 -17.91 2.17 -8.92
N ARG A 102 -18.47 3.34 -9.20
CA ARG A 102 -18.06 4.18 -10.34
C ARG A 102 -16.62 4.66 -10.18
N VAL A 103 -16.28 5.19 -9.00
CA VAL A 103 -14.92 5.68 -8.73
C VAL A 103 -13.93 4.53 -8.70
N HIS A 104 -14.29 3.37 -8.11
CA HIS A 104 -13.48 2.17 -8.11
C HIS A 104 -13.14 1.71 -9.54
N LYS A 105 -14.14 1.60 -10.42
CA LYS A 105 -13.92 1.23 -11.84
C LYS A 105 -13.05 2.25 -12.58
N ASN A 106 -13.24 3.55 -12.33
CA ASN A 106 -12.42 4.58 -12.94
C ASN A 106 -10.98 4.58 -12.42
N MET A 107 -10.79 4.32 -11.12
CA MET A 107 -9.45 4.16 -10.53
C MET A 107 -8.69 2.99 -11.19
N ILE A 108 -9.33 1.84 -11.38
CA ILE A 108 -8.73 0.70 -12.10
C ILE A 108 -8.31 1.09 -13.52
N LYS A 109 -9.16 1.84 -14.26
CA LYS A 109 -8.81 2.31 -15.60
C LYS A 109 -7.63 3.27 -15.58
N GLU A 110 -7.61 4.21 -14.64
CA GLU A 110 -6.51 5.16 -14.47
C GLU A 110 -5.21 4.43 -14.17
N LEU A 111 -5.19 3.54 -13.16
CA LEU A 111 -4.00 2.77 -12.76
C LEU A 111 -3.51 1.81 -13.86
N GLY A 112 -4.39 1.33 -14.72
CA GLY A 112 -4.04 0.48 -15.87
C GLY A 112 -3.60 1.25 -17.11
N SER A 113 -3.62 2.60 -17.11
CA SER A 113 -3.37 3.40 -18.30
C SER A 113 -1.89 3.79 -18.52
N TYR A 114 -1.03 3.56 -17.55
CA TYR A 114 0.38 3.90 -17.63
C TYR A 114 1.28 2.73 -17.22
N GLU A 115 2.56 2.85 -17.60
CA GLU A 115 3.56 1.83 -17.29
C GLU A 115 4.00 1.90 -15.83
N TRP A 116 4.30 0.73 -15.26
CA TRP A 116 4.77 0.53 -13.91
C TRP A 116 6.23 0.09 -13.91
N ASP A 117 7.05 0.62 -13.01
CA ASP A 117 8.47 0.26 -12.92
C ASP A 117 8.65 -1.19 -12.49
N ARG A 118 9.22 -1.98 -13.38
CA ARG A 118 9.58 -3.38 -13.16
C ARG A 118 11.07 -3.57 -12.88
N LYS A 119 11.82 -2.47 -12.80
CA LYS A 119 13.25 -2.45 -12.54
C LYS A 119 13.58 -1.55 -11.37
N TYR A 120 14.74 -1.77 -10.78
CA TYR A 120 15.28 -0.95 -9.72
C TYR A 120 16.80 -0.95 -9.76
N TRP A 121 17.43 0.05 -9.13
CA TRP A 121 18.87 0.07 -8.91
C TRP A 121 19.21 -0.69 -7.63
N ASP A 122 20.03 -1.73 -7.73
CA ASP A 122 20.55 -2.45 -6.57
C ASP A 122 21.89 -1.82 -6.15
N THR A 123 21.88 -1.08 -5.04
CA THR A 123 23.05 -0.37 -4.52
C THR A 123 24.17 -1.31 -4.09
N ARG A 124 23.85 -2.52 -3.64
CA ARG A 124 24.84 -3.53 -3.22
C ARG A 124 25.54 -4.15 -4.42
N ARG A 125 24.79 -4.44 -5.49
CA ARG A 125 25.33 -5.06 -6.70
C ARG A 125 25.75 -4.06 -7.78
N GLN A 126 25.50 -2.76 -7.55
CA GLN A 126 25.82 -1.66 -8.47
C GLN A 126 25.29 -1.94 -9.90
N LYS A 127 24.05 -2.41 -10.00
CA LYS A 127 23.39 -2.68 -11.28
C LYS A 127 21.87 -2.62 -11.21
N VAL A 128 21.27 -2.46 -12.38
CA VAL A 128 19.81 -2.50 -12.54
C VAL A 128 19.32 -3.95 -12.52
N LEU A 129 18.35 -4.25 -11.67
CA LEU A 129 17.71 -5.56 -11.53
C LEU A 129 16.21 -5.48 -11.80
N ASN A 130 15.60 -6.64 -12.06
CA ASN A 130 14.16 -6.76 -12.21
C ASN A 130 13.48 -6.96 -10.84
N LYS A 131 12.34 -6.31 -10.65
CA LYS A 131 11.42 -6.57 -9.54
C LYS A 131 10.66 -7.87 -9.84
N LEU A 132 10.55 -8.74 -8.85
CA LEU A 132 9.91 -10.05 -9.02
C LEU A 132 8.51 -10.12 -8.44
N ALA A 133 8.27 -9.44 -7.31
CA ALA A 133 7.03 -9.56 -6.55
C ALA A 133 5.95 -8.59 -7.01
N ARG A 134 6.34 -7.38 -7.40
CA ARG A 134 5.44 -6.30 -7.82
C ARG A 134 6.15 -5.31 -8.72
N ALA A 135 5.39 -4.56 -9.50
CA ALA A 135 5.84 -3.31 -10.09
C ALA A 135 5.37 -2.14 -9.21
N ASN A 136 6.07 -1.02 -9.21
CA ASN A 136 5.63 0.14 -8.45
C ASN A 136 6.04 1.47 -9.11
N VAL A 137 5.37 2.54 -8.72
CA VAL A 137 5.67 3.93 -9.07
C VAL A 137 5.39 4.82 -7.86
N CYS A 138 5.96 6.01 -7.85
CA CYS A 138 5.51 7.07 -6.95
C CYS A 138 4.67 8.09 -7.70
N TYR A 139 3.94 8.95 -6.97
CA TYR A 139 3.11 10.00 -7.54
C TYR A 139 3.54 11.36 -7.01
N GLY A 140 3.31 12.40 -7.82
CA GLY A 140 3.69 13.75 -7.43
C GLY A 140 3.08 14.82 -8.31
N LYS A 141 3.32 16.10 -7.97
CA LYS A 141 2.83 17.24 -8.75
C LYS A 141 3.42 17.26 -10.17
N VAL A 142 4.68 16.84 -10.29
CA VAL A 142 5.41 16.81 -11.57
C VAL A 142 5.84 15.38 -11.86
N GLY A 143 5.47 14.88 -13.03
CA GLY A 143 5.86 13.54 -13.49
C GLY A 143 7.33 13.48 -13.89
N ARG A 144 7.94 12.30 -13.72
CA ARG A 144 9.33 12.02 -14.11
C ARG A 144 9.45 10.56 -14.56
N LYS A 145 10.18 10.31 -15.64
CA LYS A 145 10.59 8.96 -16.03
C LYS A 145 11.70 8.44 -15.11
N ALA A 146 11.76 7.13 -14.94
CA ALA A 146 12.83 6.51 -14.17
C ALA A 146 14.21 6.78 -14.77
N ASN A 147 15.18 7.01 -13.89
CA ASN A 147 16.60 6.90 -14.16
C ASN A 147 17.22 5.97 -13.12
N TYR A 148 17.20 4.68 -13.41
CA TYR A 148 17.60 3.67 -12.42
C TYR A 148 19.07 3.77 -12.04
N ALA A 149 19.94 4.23 -12.96
CA ALA A 149 21.37 4.41 -12.66
C ALA A 149 21.62 5.49 -11.60
N ASP A 150 20.74 6.50 -11.54
CA ASP A 150 20.76 7.53 -10.49
C ASP A 150 19.90 7.16 -9.27
N GLY A 151 19.43 5.92 -9.16
CA GLY A 151 18.55 5.48 -8.09
C GLY A 151 17.17 6.12 -8.11
N LYS A 152 16.72 6.66 -9.26
CA LYS A 152 15.45 7.38 -9.38
C LYS A 152 14.40 6.57 -10.12
N GLY A 153 13.25 6.33 -9.46
CA GLY A 153 12.11 5.68 -10.08
C GLY A 153 11.18 6.65 -10.81
N THR A 154 10.19 6.09 -11.50
CA THR A 154 9.13 6.86 -12.16
C THR A 154 8.26 7.58 -11.13
N ILE A 155 7.97 8.83 -11.41
CA ILE A 155 6.92 9.60 -10.74
C ILE A 155 5.81 9.86 -11.76
N ILE A 156 4.60 9.41 -11.46
CA ILE A 156 3.41 9.74 -12.24
C ILE A 156 2.88 11.08 -11.76
N GLY A 157 2.74 12.03 -12.69
CA GLY A 157 2.17 13.35 -12.37
C GLY A 157 0.66 13.25 -12.08
N PHE A 158 0.16 14.07 -11.16
CA PHE A 158 -1.27 14.10 -10.86
C PHE A 158 -2.14 14.63 -12.03
N ASP A 159 -1.53 15.28 -13.02
CA ASP A 159 -2.17 15.59 -14.30
C ASP A 159 -2.55 14.32 -15.08
N LYS A 160 -1.78 13.25 -14.96
CA LYS A 160 -2.03 11.94 -15.57
C LYS A 160 -2.79 10.98 -14.64
N SER A 161 -2.79 11.25 -13.35
CA SER A 161 -3.45 10.43 -12.34
C SER A 161 -4.28 11.27 -11.36
N PRO A 162 -5.32 11.96 -11.86
CA PRO A 162 -6.12 12.89 -11.06
C PRO A 162 -6.90 12.20 -9.95
N LEU A 163 -7.32 10.93 -10.11
CA LEU A 163 -8.02 10.20 -9.06
C LEU A 163 -7.10 9.88 -7.88
N VAL A 164 -5.84 9.54 -8.16
CA VAL A 164 -4.82 9.36 -7.09
C VAL A 164 -4.53 10.69 -6.40
N GLY A 165 -4.43 11.79 -7.15
CA GLY A 165 -4.27 13.12 -6.57
C GLY A 165 -5.43 13.55 -5.67
N ASN A 166 -6.67 13.22 -6.06
CA ASN A 166 -7.85 13.47 -5.24
C ASN A 166 -7.88 12.56 -3.99
N LEU A 167 -7.51 11.28 -4.13
CA LEU A 167 -7.38 10.37 -2.99
C LEU A 167 -6.38 10.91 -1.96
N LEU A 168 -5.21 11.40 -2.40
CA LEU A 168 -4.23 12.01 -1.52
C LEU A 168 -4.83 13.15 -0.71
N LYS A 169 -5.52 14.09 -1.37
CA LYS A 169 -6.17 15.23 -0.69
C LYS A 169 -7.21 14.78 0.34
N VAL A 170 -8.01 13.76 0.02
CA VAL A 170 -9.00 13.21 0.96
C VAL A 170 -8.30 12.63 2.20
N VAL A 171 -7.23 11.86 2.01
CA VAL A 171 -6.47 11.30 3.15
C VAL A 171 -5.82 12.42 3.99
N GLU A 172 -5.23 13.43 3.35
CA GLU A 172 -4.65 14.59 4.07
C GLU A 172 -5.69 15.31 4.94
N ILE A 173 -6.91 15.51 4.42
CA ILE A 173 -8.02 16.12 5.17
C ILE A 173 -8.46 15.23 6.32
N LEU A 174 -8.74 13.94 6.07
CA LEU A 174 -9.20 13.00 7.07
C LEU A 174 -8.19 12.83 8.21
N MET A 175 -6.92 12.75 7.86
CA MET A 175 -5.85 12.56 8.83
C MET A 175 -5.30 13.87 9.41
N ARG A 176 -5.85 15.03 9.02
CA ARG A 176 -5.36 16.37 9.41
C ARG A 176 -3.85 16.47 9.26
N ASP A 177 -3.34 15.98 8.14
CA ASP A 177 -1.93 15.93 7.80
C ASP A 177 -1.71 16.56 6.42
N LYS A 178 -0.46 16.77 6.01
CA LYS A 178 -0.11 17.40 4.74
C LYS A 178 1.23 16.91 4.23
N ASP A 179 1.52 17.23 2.98
CA ASP A 179 2.77 16.87 2.31
C ASP A 179 3.02 15.36 2.33
N LEU A 180 1.94 14.57 2.23
CA LEU A 180 2.02 13.14 2.15
C LEU A 180 2.41 12.69 0.74
N ILE A 181 3.05 11.52 0.66
CA ILE A 181 3.49 10.88 -0.59
C ILE A 181 2.59 9.69 -0.89
N VAL A 182 2.34 9.46 -2.17
CA VAL A 182 1.67 8.24 -2.63
C VAL A 182 2.68 7.36 -3.34
N GLU A 183 2.78 6.12 -2.89
CA GLU A 183 3.46 5.02 -3.56
C GLU A 183 2.43 4.01 -4.05
N GLY A 184 2.48 3.67 -5.32
CA GLY A 184 1.63 2.64 -5.91
C GLY A 184 2.39 1.34 -6.11
N ASN A 185 1.73 0.22 -5.81
CA ASN A 185 2.22 -1.12 -6.07
C ASN A 185 1.22 -1.88 -6.94
N GLN A 186 1.69 -2.46 -8.03
CA GLN A 186 0.90 -3.32 -8.92
C GLN A 186 1.32 -4.78 -8.74
N TYR A 187 0.37 -5.64 -8.48
CA TYR A 187 0.50 -7.08 -8.44
C TYR A 187 -0.24 -7.67 -9.65
N ASP A 188 0.47 -8.31 -10.55
CA ASP A 188 -0.10 -8.82 -11.81
C ASP A 188 -1.06 -9.99 -11.59
N ASP A 189 -0.80 -10.79 -10.57
CA ASP A 189 -1.61 -11.95 -10.19
C ASP A 189 -1.72 -12.02 -8.67
N ALA A 190 -2.87 -11.62 -8.15
CA ALA A 190 -3.16 -11.59 -6.71
C ALA A 190 -3.01 -12.96 -6.01
N SER A 191 -3.06 -14.05 -6.77
CA SER A 191 -2.90 -15.41 -6.23
C SER A 191 -1.44 -15.85 -6.10
N LYS A 192 -0.51 -15.18 -6.79
CA LYS A 192 0.91 -15.56 -6.85
C LYS A 192 1.85 -14.48 -6.36
N ASN A 193 1.45 -13.21 -6.52
CA ASN A 193 2.28 -12.08 -6.13
C ASN A 193 1.92 -11.62 -4.73
N GLY A 194 2.91 -11.09 -4.02
CA GLY A 194 2.75 -10.54 -2.68
C GLY A 194 4.06 -10.02 -2.15
N ILE A 195 3.98 -9.40 -1.00
CA ILE A 195 5.14 -8.97 -0.23
C ILE A 195 5.14 -9.70 1.11
N GLY A 196 6.29 -10.22 1.52
CA GLY A 196 6.43 -10.89 2.81
C GLY A 196 6.23 -9.95 4.00
N PRO A 197 6.10 -10.51 5.23
CA PRO A 197 6.02 -9.70 6.45
C PRO A 197 7.23 -8.77 6.56
N HIS A 198 6.98 -7.49 6.79
CA HIS A 198 8.00 -6.45 6.97
C HIS A 198 7.40 -5.29 7.76
N GLY A 199 8.26 -4.44 8.30
CA GLY A 199 7.89 -3.14 8.83
C GLY A 199 8.43 -2.07 7.89
N ASP A 200 7.67 -1.00 7.68
CA ASP A 200 8.15 0.16 6.94
C ASP A 200 9.20 0.89 7.78
N THR A 201 10.34 1.18 7.19
CA THR A 201 11.42 1.95 7.82
C THR A 201 11.42 3.42 7.39
N GLU A 202 10.87 3.68 6.20
CA GLU A 202 10.83 4.98 5.56
C GLU A 202 9.62 5.82 5.99
N ARG A 203 8.60 5.19 6.59
CA ARG A 203 7.37 5.91 6.98
C ARG A 203 6.85 5.47 8.35
N VAL A 204 6.19 6.39 9.03
CA VAL A 204 5.53 6.16 10.34
C VAL A 204 4.02 6.42 10.28
N CYS A 205 3.53 6.93 9.14
CA CYS A 205 2.12 7.13 8.85
C CYS A 205 1.76 6.32 7.61
N VAL A 206 0.72 5.50 7.67
CA VAL A 206 0.31 4.66 6.55
C VAL A 206 -1.21 4.65 6.42
N ALA A 207 -1.71 5.09 5.27
CA ALA A 207 -3.04 4.76 4.77
C ALA A 207 -2.89 3.98 3.47
N CYS A 208 -3.67 2.93 3.28
CA CYS A 208 -3.59 2.08 2.10
C CYS A 208 -4.96 1.92 1.47
N LEU A 209 -5.09 2.32 0.20
CA LEU A 209 -6.23 1.96 -0.63
C LEU A 209 -5.85 0.79 -1.54
N ARG A 210 -6.72 -0.22 -1.59
CA ARG A 210 -6.54 -1.34 -2.51
C ARG A 210 -7.71 -1.42 -3.49
N VAL A 211 -7.39 -1.60 -4.78
CA VAL A 211 -8.36 -1.76 -5.85
C VAL A 211 -7.97 -2.92 -6.78
N GLY A 212 -8.93 -3.50 -7.46
CA GLY A 212 -8.76 -4.69 -8.30
C GLY A 212 -9.16 -5.97 -7.58
N GLU A 213 -8.43 -7.07 -7.78
CA GLU A 213 -8.71 -8.36 -7.16
C GLU A 213 -8.35 -8.34 -5.66
N SER A 214 -9.09 -9.11 -4.87
CA SER A 214 -8.84 -9.20 -3.43
C SER A 214 -7.52 -9.89 -3.12
N MET A 215 -6.76 -9.32 -2.19
CA MET A 215 -5.55 -9.92 -1.61
C MET A 215 -5.61 -9.89 -0.09
N PRO A 216 -5.19 -10.94 0.60
CA PRO A 216 -5.11 -10.92 2.06
C PRO A 216 -4.04 -9.93 2.54
N MET A 217 -4.31 -9.26 3.66
CA MET A 217 -3.34 -8.47 4.40
C MET A 217 -3.22 -9.07 5.79
N LYS A 218 -2.00 -9.41 6.20
CA LYS A 218 -1.73 -10.05 7.49
C LYS A 218 -0.93 -9.10 8.36
N PHE A 219 -1.31 -8.99 9.61
CA PHE A 219 -0.57 -8.29 10.65
C PHE A 219 -0.01 -9.33 11.63
N GLY A 220 1.18 -9.07 12.15
CA GLY A 220 1.81 -9.93 13.14
C GLY A 220 2.69 -9.13 14.06
N MET A 221 2.80 -9.56 15.31
CA MET A 221 3.78 -9.05 16.24
C MET A 221 5.02 -9.91 16.21
N PHE A 222 6.17 -9.26 16.18
CA PHE A 222 7.47 -9.92 16.26
C PHE A 222 8.13 -9.47 17.57
N TRP A 223 8.55 -10.44 18.35
CA TRP A 223 9.21 -10.22 19.62
C TRP A 223 10.67 -10.60 19.48
N ASN A 224 11.57 -9.69 19.87
CA ASN A 224 13.00 -10.05 20.04
C ASN A 224 13.16 -10.63 21.45
N CYS A 225 13.39 -11.93 21.55
CA CYS A 225 13.79 -12.61 22.78
C CYS A 225 15.27 -12.38 23.06
#